data_0ac8f59d567958272869d54e42e92a51
#
_entry.id   0ac8f59d567958272869d54e42e92a51
#
_cell.length_a   1.000
_cell.length_b   1.000
_cell.length_c   1.000
_cell.angle_alpha   90.00
_cell.angle_beta   90.00
_cell.angle_gamma   90.00
#
_symmetry.space_group_name_H-M   'P 1'
#
loop_
_entity.id
_entity.type
_entity.pdbx_description
1 polymer ?
#
loop_
_entity_poly.entity_id
_entity_poly.type
_entity_poly.pdbx_seq_one_letter_code
_entity_poly.pdbx_strand_id
1 'polypeptide(L)'
;MSLRAPFANCVRWLVVLAALATACASREDGATVQFWALGHEGDAVARLIPDFERSHPGVSVRVQQIPWSAAHEKLLTAFVGDSMPDVFQLGTTWIPEFQALGALEALDSYVARSATVAPGEYFAGVWDANAIDGALVALPWYVDTRLLFYRSDLLAAAGVATPPRTWAEWSAALERVKRSVGPDRHAIFVPLSEWEVPVVLALSQDAELLRDGDRYGNFQSDAFRTAFAFYLDLFERGYAARAGAGATASVYRDFAEGWFCFYLSGPWNLGEFATRLPPALADAWTTAPLPGPDARRPGVSLAGGASLAIAAHSARKEAAWQLVEWLADPARQVEFYRASGDLPPRRSAWQDPLLAADARAQAFRAQLEHVRAVPKVPEWERIAAKISRSAEAVVRGEMAPAAALAALDADVDAILAKRRSLLAGASRDAE
;
A
#
# COMPACT_ATOMS: atom_id res chain seq x y z
N MET A 1 -23.13 25.90 85.63
CA MET A 1 -23.25 24.68 84.80
C MET A 1 -22.70 25.00 83.44
N SER A 2 -21.55 24.43 83.11
CA SER A 2 -20.74 24.76 81.96
C SER A 2 -21.12 23.84 80.80
N LEU A 3 -21.55 24.44 79.64
CA LEU A 3 -21.65 23.73 78.38
C LEU A 3 -20.44 24.12 77.48
N ARG A 4 -19.44 23.26 77.47
CA ARG A 4 -18.37 23.30 76.49
C ARG A 4 -18.22 21.94 75.82
N ALA A 5 -18.15 21.97 74.53
CA ALA A 5 -17.80 21.03 73.46
C ALA A 5 -18.97 20.39 72.74
N PRO A 6 -19.00 20.56 71.38
CA PRO A 6 -18.36 19.61 70.47
C PRO A 6 -17.86 20.28 69.15
N PHE A 7 -17.07 21.31 69.17
CA PHE A 7 -16.53 21.93 67.93
C PHE A 7 -15.25 21.29 67.40
N ALA A 8 -14.51 20.57 68.23
CA ALA A 8 -13.19 20.01 67.86
C ALA A 8 -13.25 18.77 66.94
N ASN A 9 -14.34 18.02 66.97
CA ASN A 9 -14.47 16.81 66.14
C ASN A 9 -14.92 17.09 64.69
N CYS A 10 -15.67 18.14 64.43
CA CYS A 10 -16.11 18.49 63.06
C CYS A 10 -14.96 18.98 62.16
N VAL A 11 -13.99 19.69 62.74
CA VAL A 11 -12.80 20.18 61.99
C VAL A 11 -11.89 19.03 61.58
N ARG A 12 -11.74 18.00 62.41
CA ARG A 12 -10.93 16.78 62.11
C ARG A 12 -11.52 15.96 60.94
N TRP A 13 -12.84 15.85 60.86
CA TRP A 13 -13.51 15.14 59.75
C TRP A 13 -13.49 15.91 58.45
N LEU A 14 -13.52 17.24 58.47
CA LEU A 14 -13.39 18.11 57.31
C LEU A 14 -11.96 18.08 56.71
N VAL A 15 -10.93 18.00 57.54
CA VAL A 15 -9.56 17.88 57.05
C VAL A 15 -9.25 16.51 56.47
N VAL A 16 -9.83 15.43 57.03
CA VAL A 16 -9.70 14.07 56.45
C VAL A 16 -10.48 13.93 55.15
N LEU A 17 -11.67 14.53 54.99
CA LEU A 17 -12.44 14.56 53.76
C LEU A 17 -11.73 15.41 52.69
N ALA A 18 -11.10 16.53 53.05
CA ALA A 18 -10.30 17.35 52.14
C ALA A 18 -9.03 16.62 51.67
N ALA A 19 -8.35 15.83 52.55
CA ALA A 19 -7.19 15.03 52.19
C ALA A 19 -7.55 13.82 51.32
N LEU A 20 -8.74 13.23 51.46
CA LEU A 20 -9.27 12.16 50.58
C LEU A 20 -9.74 12.70 49.23
N ALA A 21 -10.26 13.94 49.15
CA ALA A 21 -10.62 14.60 47.90
C ALA A 21 -9.40 15.00 47.09
N THR A 22 -8.25 15.35 47.70
CA THR A 22 -6.99 15.63 47.00
C THR A 22 -6.25 14.36 46.55
N ALA A 23 -6.53 13.21 47.14
CA ALA A 23 -5.94 11.94 46.71
C ALA A 23 -6.68 11.30 45.48
N CYS A 24 -7.87 11.82 45.13
CA CYS A 24 -8.56 11.41 43.91
C CYS A 24 -8.34 12.33 42.70
N ALA A 25 -7.52 13.38 42.84
CA ALA A 25 -7.27 14.37 41.79
C ALA A 25 -5.83 14.29 41.27
N SER A 26 -5.43 13.12 40.77
CA SER A 26 -4.42 12.97 39.74
C SER A 26 -4.33 11.50 39.31
N ARG A 27 -5.43 10.93 38.83
CA ARG A 27 -5.29 10.10 37.66
C ARG A 27 -5.06 11.11 36.55
N GLU A 28 -3.83 11.19 36.07
CA GLU A 28 -3.57 11.72 34.73
C GLU A 28 -4.57 10.96 33.84
N ASP A 29 -5.59 11.65 33.33
CA ASP A 29 -6.49 11.09 32.33
C ASP A 29 -5.60 10.72 31.14
N GLY A 30 -5.21 9.45 31.08
CA GLY A 30 -4.35 8.93 30.04
C GLY A 30 -4.96 9.22 28.66
N ALA A 31 -4.14 9.64 27.73
CA ALA A 31 -4.59 9.95 26.38
C ALA A 31 -5.10 8.67 25.71
N THR A 32 -6.40 8.63 25.31
CA THR A 32 -6.92 7.53 24.48
C THR A 32 -6.81 7.90 23.01
N VAL A 33 -5.84 7.31 22.31
CA VAL A 33 -5.63 7.48 20.86
C VAL A 33 -6.67 6.65 20.10
N GLN A 34 -7.43 7.31 19.22
CA GLN A 34 -8.34 6.63 18.29
C GLN A 34 -7.55 6.23 17.04
N PHE A 35 -7.49 4.93 16.74
CA PHE A 35 -6.77 4.41 15.58
C PHE A 35 -7.72 3.68 14.63
N TRP A 36 -7.82 4.14 13.39
CA TRP A 36 -8.54 3.45 12.34
C TRP A 36 -7.59 2.65 11.48
N ALA A 37 -7.72 1.31 11.55
CA ALA A 37 -6.99 0.36 10.73
C ALA A 37 -7.93 -0.31 9.72
N LEU A 38 -7.41 -0.67 8.55
CA LEU A 38 -8.20 -1.16 7.43
C LEU A 38 -8.07 -2.69 7.33
N GLY A 39 -9.11 -3.35 6.82
CA GLY A 39 -9.07 -4.78 6.53
C GLY A 39 -8.68 -5.65 7.73
N HIS A 40 -8.01 -6.76 7.45
CA HIS A 40 -7.51 -7.71 8.46
C HIS A 40 -6.33 -7.15 9.29
N GLU A 41 -5.69 -6.09 8.82
CA GLU A 41 -4.61 -5.38 9.50
C GLU A 41 -5.10 -4.79 10.84
N GLY A 42 -6.40 -4.44 10.93
CA GLY A 42 -7.02 -4.01 12.17
C GLY A 42 -6.99 -5.08 13.26
N ASP A 43 -7.29 -6.35 12.92
CA ASP A 43 -7.20 -7.48 13.85
C ASP A 43 -5.75 -7.79 14.21
N ALA A 44 -4.82 -7.66 13.25
CA ALA A 44 -3.41 -7.90 13.47
C ALA A 44 -2.82 -6.88 14.44
N VAL A 45 -3.04 -5.57 14.21
CA VAL A 45 -2.49 -4.52 15.07
C VAL A 45 -3.11 -4.52 16.45
N ALA A 46 -4.40 -4.84 16.57
CA ALA A 46 -5.06 -4.91 17.86
C ALA A 46 -4.41 -5.92 18.83
N ARG A 47 -3.74 -6.96 18.31
CA ARG A 47 -2.98 -7.94 19.11
C ARG A 47 -1.68 -7.34 19.68
N LEU A 48 -1.12 -6.32 19.04
CA LEU A 48 0.12 -5.66 19.46
C LEU A 48 -0.14 -4.54 20.49
N ILE A 49 -1.34 -3.94 20.48
CA ILE A 49 -1.68 -2.78 21.33
C ILE A 49 -1.42 -3.02 22.83
N PRO A 50 -1.71 -4.20 23.44
CA PRO A 50 -1.40 -4.40 24.87
C PRO A 50 0.08 -4.25 25.21
N ASP A 51 0.98 -4.54 24.28
CA ASP A 51 2.43 -4.39 24.47
C ASP A 51 2.84 -2.91 24.39
N PHE A 52 2.23 -2.16 23.48
CA PHE A 52 2.36 -0.72 23.40
C PHE A 52 1.92 -0.04 24.71
N GLU A 53 0.71 -0.31 25.17
CA GLU A 53 0.14 0.30 26.38
C GLU A 53 0.97 -0.02 27.64
N ARG A 54 1.57 -1.22 27.70
CA ARG A 54 2.45 -1.63 28.79
C ARG A 54 3.76 -0.83 28.79
N SER A 55 4.28 -0.50 27.62
CA SER A 55 5.53 0.27 27.45
C SER A 55 5.31 1.78 27.50
N HIS A 56 4.08 2.27 27.36
CA HIS A 56 3.70 3.68 27.35
C HIS A 56 2.59 3.95 28.39
N PRO A 57 2.91 3.89 29.70
CA PRO A 57 1.93 4.18 30.75
C PRO A 57 1.30 5.58 30.55
N GLY A 58 -0.02 5.66 30.60
CA GLY A 58 -0.76 6.91 30.38
C GLY A 58 -1.27 7.10 28.93
N VAL A 59 -0.92 6.21 27.99
CA VAL A 59 -1.51 6.17 26.64
C VAL A 59 -2.29 4.87 26.45
N SER A 60 -3.54 4.96 26.09
CA SER A 60 -4.36 3.84 25.64
C SER A 60 -4.75 3.99 24.18
N VAL A 61 -5.02 2.88 23.47
CA VAL A 61 -5.36 2.89 22.07
C VAL A 61 -6.67 2.16 21.82
N ARG A 62 -7.58 2.82 21.10
CA ARG A 62 -8.81 2.19 20.63
C ARG A 62 -8.70 1.96 19.12
N VAL A 63 -8.50 0.72 18.73
CA VAL A 63 -8.48 0.33 17.31
C VAL A 63 -9.91 0.16 16.80
N GLN A 64 -10.22 0.78 15.67
CA GLN A 64 -11.44 0.54 14.91
C GLN A 64 -11.07 -0.02 13.55
N GLN A 65 -11.55 -1.23 13.26
CA GLN A 65 -11.38 -1.87 11.97
C GLN A 65 -12.40 -1.35 10.95
N ILE A 66 -11.96 -1.07 9.72
CA ILE A 66 -12.78 -0.59 8.62
C ILE A 66 -12.51 -1.44 7.38
N PRO A 67 -13.54 -1.98 6.70
CA PRO A 67 -13.33 -2.68 5.44
C PRO A 67 -12.65 -1.78 4.39
N TRP A 68 -11.66 -2.31 3.66
CA TRP A 68 -10.96 -1.58 2.60
C TRP A 68 -11.91 -0.93 1.59
N SER A 69 -12.97 -1.66 1.19
CA SER A 69 -13.95 -1.18 0.21
C SER A 69 -14.76 0.05 0.65
N ALA A 70 -14.80 0.35 1.95
CA ALA A 70 -15.52 1.49 2.52
C ALA A 70 -14.57 2.56 3.10
N ALA A 71 -13.28 2.27 3.18
CA ALA A 71 -12.33 3.06 3.97
C ALA A 71 -12.13 4.46 3.42
N HIS A 72 -11.91 4.59 2.11
CA HIS A 72 -11.68 5.89 1.46
C HIS A 72 -12.83 6.86 1.69
N GLU A 73 -14.06 6.45 1.36
CA GLU A 73 -15.26 7.28 1.54
C GLU A 73 -15.51 7.60 3.02
N LYS A 74 -15.25 6.64 3.92
CA LYS A 74 -15.43 6.85 5.35
C LYS A 74 -14.44 7.87 5.90
N LEU A 75 -13.19 7.84 5.47
CA LEU A 75 -12.18 8.83 5.86
C LEU A 75 -12.54 10.23 5.34
N LEU A 76 -12.97 10.36 4.08
CA LEU A 76 -13.44 11.65 3.53
C LEU A 76 -14.64 12.18 4.29
N THR A 77 -15.60 11.31 4.62
CA THR A 77 -16.78 11.71 5.41
C THR A 77 -16.38 12.17 6.81
N ALA A 78 -15.45 11.46 7.46
CA ALA A 78 -14.93 11.83 8.77
C ALA A 78 -14.19 13.18 8.75
N PHE A 79 -13.43 13.45 7.68
CA PHE A 79 -12.76 14.72 7.48
C PHE A 79 -13.78 15.88 7.39
N VAL A 80 -14.79 15.75 6.53
CA VAL A 80 -15.84 16.77 6.38
C VAL A 80 -16.65 16.97 7.67
N GLY A 81 -16.85 15.88 8.44
CA GLY A 81 -17.59 15.89 9.70
C GLY A 81 -16.74 16.23 10.94
N ASP A 82 -15.49 16.66 10.79
CA ASP A 82 -14.55 16.95 11.87
C ASP A 82 -14.49 15.83 12.93
N SER A 83 -14.47 14.59 12.44
CA SER A 83 -14.51 13.37 13.26
C SER A 83 -13.41 12.36 12.89
N MET A 84 -12.29 12.87 12.35
CA MET A 84 -11.13 12.05 12.06
C MET A 84 -10.56 11.39 13.32
N PRO A 85 -10.09 10.13 13.24
CA PRO A 85 -9.32 9.53 14.33
C PRO A 85 -7.97 10.23 14.50
N ASP A 86 -7.29 9.99 15.63
CA ASP A 86 -5.96 10.56 15.87
C ASP A 86 -4.90 9.96 14.95
N VAL A 87 -4.95 8.63 14.75
CA VAL A 87 -4.10 7.85 13.81
C VAL A 87 -4.99 7.10 12.85
N PHE A 88 -4.59 7.02 11.60
CA PHE A 88 -5.31 6.21 10.61
C PHE A 88 -4.38 5.64 9.55
N GLN A 89 -4.76 4.47 9.08
CA GLN A 89 -4.13 3.81 7.95
C GLN A 89 -4.61 4.46 6.65
N LEU A 90 -3.67 4.74 5.75
CA LEU A 90 -3.93 5.24 4.40
C LEU A 90 -3.29 4.32 3.36
N GLY A 91 -4.01 4.01 2.29
CA GLY A 91 -3.38 3.53 1.07
C GLY A 91 -2.44 4.58 0.51
N THR A 92 -1.27 4.15 0.04
CA THR A 92 -0.22 5.08 -0.42
C THR A 92 -0.71 6.04 -1.51
N THR A 93 -1.59 5.58 -2.40
CA THR A 93 -2.17 6.38 -3.48
C THR A 93 -3.18 7.45 -3.01
N TRP A 94 -3.68 7.34 -1.78
CA TRP A 94 -4.64 8.30 -1.20
C TRP A 94 -3.95 9.47 -0.51
N ILE A 95 -2.67 9.33 -0.16
CA ILE A 95 -1.91 10.36 0.59
C ILE A 95 -1.99 11.74 -0.07
N PRO A 96 -1.81 11.90 -1.40
CA PRO A 96 -1.88 13.21 -2.04
C PRO A 96 -3.24 13.89 -1.89
N GLU A 97 -4.34 13.14 -1.92
CA GLU A 97 -5.69 13.67 -1.74
C GLU A 97 -5.90 14.19 -0.31
N PHE A 98 -5.57 13.38 0.70
CA PHE A 98 -5.71 13.77 2.10
C PHE A 98 -4.75 14.90 2.49
N GLN A 99 -3.57 14.98 1.87
CA GLN A 99 -2.68 16.11 2.03
C GLN A 99 -3.26 17.40 1.41
N ALA A 100 -3.81 17.31 0.23
CA ALA A 100 -4.45 18.46 -0.43
C ALA A 100 -5.68 19.00 0.32
N LEU A 101 -6.35 18.13 1.09
CA LEU A 101 -7.43 18.51 2.02
C LEU A 101 -6.92 19.18 3.30
N GLY A 102 -5.61 19.09 3.60
CA GLY A 102 -5.06 19.54 4.88
C GLY A 102 -5.37 18.61 6.05
N ALA A 103 -5.66 17.33 5.75
CA ALA A 103 -6.03 16.33 6.76
C ALA A 103 -4.84 15.73 7.50
N LEU A 104 -3.62 15.85 6.95
CA LEU A 104 -2.42 15.16 7.42
C LEU A 104 -1.51 16.09 8.21
N GLU A 105 -0.99 15.60 9.33
CA GLU A 105 0.09 16.25 10.08
C GLU A 105 1.44 16.01 9.40
N ALA A 106 2.27 17.06 9.34
CA ALA A 106 3.65 16.94 8.85
C ALA A 106 4.52 16.23 9.89
N LEU A 107 5.21 15.16 9.47
CA LEU A 107 5.95 14.28 10.38
C LEU A 107 7.45 14.61 10.51
N ASP A 108 7.98 15.56 9.72
CA ASP A 108 9.42 15.86 9.68
C ASP A 108 10.00 16.20 11.05
N SER A 109 9.30 17.03 11.85
CA SER A 109 9.74 17.41 13.18
C SER A 109 9.75 16.24 14.17
N TYR A 110 8.84 15.29 13.99
CA TYR A 110 8.78 14.06 14.79
C TYR A 110 9.92 13.10 14.40
N VAL A 111 10.14 12.90 13.11
CA VAL A 111 11.24 12.07 12.59
C VAL A 111 12.59 12.64 13.01
N ALA A 112 12.78 13.96 12.96
CA ALA A 112 14.06 14.61 13.35
C ALA A 112 14.47 14.35 14.81
N ARG A 113 13.51 14.09 15.70
CA ARG A 113 13.75 13.77 17.11
C ARG A 113 13.62 12.29 17.46
N SER A 114 13.22 11.47 16.51
CA SER A 114 13.04 10.03 16.70
C SER A 114 14.38 9.30 16.80
N ALA A 115 14.48 8.40 17.76
CA ALA A 115 15.59 7.44 17.84
C ALA A 115 15.30 6.16 17.04
N THR A 116 14.03 5.93 16.67
CA THR A 116 13.56 4.72 16.02
C THR A 116 13.46 4.91 14.51
N VAL A 117 12.88 6.03 14.05
CA VAL A 117 12.61 6.27 12.63
C VAL A 117 13.80 6.97 11.97
N ALA A 118 14.48 6.26 11.08
CA ALA A 118 15.57 6.79 10.27
C ALA A 118 15.22 6.64 8.78
N PRO A 119 15.15 7.72 7.98
CA PRO A 119 14.76 7.67 6.57
C PRO A 119 15.56 6.68 5.73
N GLY A 120 16.89 6.57 5.98
CA GLY A 120 17.79 5.67 5.26
C GLY A 120 17.54 4.18 5.49
N GLU A 121 16.75 3.82 6.51
CA GLU A 121 16.35 2.45 6.80
C GLU A 121 15.19 1.98 5.93
N TYR A 122 14.50 2.87 5.23
CA TYR A 122 13.40 2.54 4.33
C TYR A 122 13.89 2.35 2.90
N PHE A 123 13.14 1.61 2.10
CA PHE A 123 13.35 1.59 0.65
C PHE A 123 13.02 2.97 0.08
N ALA A 124 13.91 3.51 -0.76
CA ALA A 124 13.83 4.91 -1.18
C ALA A 124 12.50 5.27 -1.85
N GLY A 125 12.01 4.43 -2.77
CA GLY A 125 10.71 4.66 -3.44
C GLY A 125 9.52 4.57 -2.48
N VAL A 126 9.60 3.71 -1.45
CA VAL A 126 8.56 3.59 -0.42
C VAL A 126 8.54 4.83 0.47
N TRP A 127 9.70 5.32 0.88
CA TRP A 127 9.80 6.58 1.63
C TRP A 127 9.29 7.77 0.82
N ASP A 128 9.75 7.88 -0.43
CA ASP A 128 9.35 8.98 -1.33
C ASP A 128 7.84 9.05 -1.55
N ALA A 129 7.16 7.90 -1.65
CA ALA A 129 5.70 7.85 -1.82
C ALA A 129 4.92 8.53 -0.68
N ASN A 130 5.54 8.72 0.48
CA ASN A 130 4.96 9.34 1.68
C ASN A 130 5.34 10.82 1.88
N ALA A 131 6.18 11.34 1.00
CA ALA A 131 6.58 12.74 1.00
C ALA A 131 5.83 13.50 -0.11
N ILE A 132 5.09 14.54 0.26
CA ILE A 132 4.37 15.42 -0.66
C ILE A 132 4.97 16.82 -0.55
N ASP A 133 5.36 17.40 -1.68
CA ASP A 133 6.02 18.72 -1.76
C ASP A 133 7.20 18.89 -0.80
N GLY A 134 7.95 17.79 -0.60
CA GLY A 134 9.15 17.75 0.25
C GLY A 134 8.86 17.54 1.75
N ALA A 135 7.63 17.49 2.20
CA ALA A 135 7.24 17.19 3.58
C ALA A 135 6.79 15.73 3.73
N LEU A 136 7.27 15.03 4.74
CA LEU A 136 6.78 13.70 5.11
C LEU A 136 5.42 13.85 5.81
N VAL A 137 4.37 13.25 5.26
CA VAL A 137 2.98 13.41 5.76
C VAL A 137 2.32 12.11 6.22
N ALA A 138 3.00 10.99 5.98
CA ALA A 138 2.62 9.69 6.51
C ALA A 138 3.88 8.84 6.69
N LEU A 139 3.84 7.84 7.56
CA LEU A 139 4.97 6.93 7.79
C LEU A 139 4.65 5.56 7.17
N PRO A 140 5.50 5.00 6.28
CA PRO A 140 5.28 3.67 5.72
C PRO A 140 5.11 2.62 6.83
N TRP A 141 4.02 1.86 6.77
CA TRP A 141 3.70 0.82 7.77
C TRP A 141 3.96 -0.58 7.25
N TYR A 142 3.48 -0.87 6.03
CA TYR A 142 3.83 -2.08 5.29
C TYR A 142 3.86 -1.79 3.78
N VAL A 143 4.47 -2.70 3.03
CA VAL A 143 4.65 -2.53 1.59
C VAL A 143 3.73 -3.43 0.78
N ASP A 144 3.25 -2.89 -0.32
CA ASP A 144 2.55 -3.59 -1.38
C ASP A 144 3.24 -3.26 -2.70
N THR A 145 3.96 -4.21 -3.23
CA THR A 145 4.57 -4.11 -4.55
C THR A 145 4.20 -5.32 -5.37
N ARG A 146 4.11 -5.17 -6.69
CA ARG A 146 3.76 -6.25 -7.59
C ARG A 146 5.01 -6.99 -8.04
N LEU A 147 4.93 -8.32 -8.13
CA LEU A 147 5.94 -9.17 -8.75
C LEU A 147 5.30 -10.42 -9.37
N LEU A 148 6.10 -11.32 -9.92
CA LEU A 148 5.60 -12.57 -10.48
C LEU A 148 5.50 -13.66 -9.42
N PHE A 149 4.29 -14.18 -9.19
CA PHE A 149 4.05 -15.51 -8.65
C PHE A 149 4.05 -16.51 -9.80
N TYR A 150 4.67 -17.66 -9.64
CA TYR A 150 4.67 -18.66 -10.71
C TYR A 150 4.74 -20.11 -10.20
N ARG A 151 4.15 -21.00 -10.98
CA ARG A 151 4.24 -22.46 -10.81
C ARG A 151 5.59 -22.94 -11.36
N SER A 152 6.53 -23.23 -10.45
CA SER A 152 7.89 -23.68 -10.82
C SER A 152 7.87 -25.02 -11.53
N ASP A 153 6.96 -25.92 -11.17
CA ASP A 153 6.78 -27.21 -11.83
C ASP A 153 6.26 -27.08 -13.27
N LEU A 154 5.27 -26.18 -13.53
CA LEU A 154 4.77 -25.93 -14.89
C LEU A 154 5.80 -25.21 -15.75
N LEU A 155 6.59 -24.32 -15.16
CA LEU A 155 7.68 -23.63 -15.83
C LEU A 155 8.76 -24.64 -16.26
N ALA A 156 9.16 -25.54 -15.35
CA ALA A 156 10.12 -26.61 -15.63
C ALA A 156 9.59 -27.59 -16.69
N ALA A 157 8.31 -28.00 -16.61
CA ALA A 157 7.66 -28.85 -17.62
C ALA A 157 7.63 -28.21 -19.01
N ALA A 158 7.59 -26.86 -19.09
CA ALA A 158 7.71 -26.12 -20.35
C ALA A 158 9.17 -25.97 -20.84
N GLY A 159 10.15 -26.58 -20.16
CA GLY A 159 11.56 -26.50 -20.49
C GLY A 159 12.23 -25.15 -20.18
N VAL A 160 11.66 -24.40 -19.22
CA VAL A 160 12.22 -23.12 -18.74
C VAL A 160 12.81 -23.35 -17.34
N ALA A 161 14.14 -23.29 -17.25
CA ALA A 161 14.86 -23.64 -16.03
C ALA A 161 14.85 -22.55 -14.95
N THR A 162 14.72 -21.27 -15.34
CA THR A 162 14.78 -20.12 -14.44
C THR A 162 13.67 -19.13 -14.79
N PRO A 163 13.16 -18.34 -13.82
CA PRO A 163 12.20 -17.30 -14.13
C PRO A 163 12.82 -16.24 -15.04
N PRO A 164 12.00 -15.61 -15.92
CA PRO A 164 12.47 -14.60 -16.86
C PRO A 164 12.95 -13.34 -16.14
N ARG A 165 14.01 -12.72 -16.67
CA ARG A 165 14.56 -11.44 -16.17
C ARG A 165 14.31 -10.27 -17.11
N THR A 166 14.02 -10.56 -18.38
CA THR A 166 13.72 -9.56 -19.40
C THR A 166 12.37 -9.83 -20.07
N TRP A 167 11.78 -8.82 -20.69
CA TRP A 167 10.55 -8.99 -21.44
C TRP A 167 10.68 -10.00 -22.59
N ALA A 168 11.86 -10.04 -23.25
CA ALA A 168 12.12 -11.02 -24.28
C ALA A 168 12.13 -12.46 -23.73
N GLU A 169 12.80 -12.67 -22.59
CA GLU A 169 12.78 -13.97 -21.89
C GLU A 169 11.39 -14.31 -21.39
N TRP A 170 10.62 -13.31 -20.90
CA TRP A 170 9.26 -13.51 -20.42
C TRP A 170 8.33 -13.92 -21.54
N SER A 171 8.36 -13.22 -22.70
CA SER A 171 7.58 -13.63 -23.88
C SER A 171 7.94 -15.04 -24.33
N ALA A 172 9.23 -15.40 -24.34
CA ALA A 172 9.66 -16.76 -24.69
C ALA A 172 9.18 -17.82 -23.67
N ALA A 173 9.20 -17.50 -22.36
CA ALA A 173 8.68 -18.37 -21.31
C ALA A 173 7.17 -18.54 -21.44
N LEU A 174 6.41 -17.43 -21.63
CA LEU A 174 4.96 -17.45 -21.85
C LEU A 174 4.56 -18.32 -23.06
N GLU A 175 5.29 -18.18 -24.17
CA GLU A 175 5.07 -19.00 -25.35
C GLU A 175 5.31 -20.49 -25.11
N ARG A 176 6.38 -20.85 -24.41
CA ARG A 176 6.68 -22.25 -24.06
C ARG A 176 5.63 -22.83 -23.11
N VAL A 177 5.26 -22.06 -22.08
CA VAL A 177 4.20 -22.47 -21.13
C VAL A 177 2.89 -22.64 -21.86
N LYS A 178 2.46 -21.69 -22.71
CA LYS A 178 1.21 -21.79 -23.47
C LYS A 178 1.16 -23.03 -24.35
N ARG A 179 2.27 -23.39 -25.01
CA ARG A 179 2.38 -24.64 -25.80
C ARG A 179 2.29 -25.89 -24.92
N SER A 180 2.88 -25.85 -23.72
CA SER A 180 2.91 -26.99 -22.77
C SER A 180 1.55 -27.25 -22.13
N VAL A 181 0.80 -26.19 -21.77
CA VAL A 181 -0.49 -26.32 -21.06
C VAL A 181 -1.69 -26.55 -22.00
N GLY A 182 -1.51 -26.35 -23.30
CA GLY A 182 -2.54 -26.59 -24.32
C GLY A 182 -3.48 -25.42 -24.58
N PRO A 183 -4.46 -25.60 -25.48
CA PRO A 183 -5.30 -24.50 -25.98
C PRO A 183 -6.21 -23.87 -24.92
N ASP A 184 -6.75 -24.67 -24.00
CA ASP A 184 -7.79 -24.27 -23.04
C ASP A 184 -7.23 -23.56 -21.80
N ARG A 185 -5.90 -23.60 -21.61
CA ARG A 185 -5.21 -22.98 -20.46
C ARG A 185 -4.37 -21.79 -20.90
N HIS A 186 -3.99 -20.97 -19.94
CA HIS A 186 -3.22 -19.75 -20.20
C HIS A 186 -1.83 -19.81 -19.57
N ALA A 187 -0.91 -19.00 -20.09
CA ALA A 187 0.42 -18.89 -19.52
C ALA A 187 0.44 -17.96 -18.31
N ILE A 188 -0.39 -16.92 -18.32
CA ILE A 188 -0.47 -15.91 -17.27
C ILE A 188 -1.93 -15.53 -17.00
N PHE A 189 -2.23 -15.23 -15.74
CA PHE A 189 -3.46 -14.57 -15.33
C PHE A 189 -3.22 -13.07 -15.17
N VAL A 190 -4.05 -12.27 -15.86
CA VAL A 190 -4.02 -10.80 -15.81
C VAL A 190 -5.45 -10.30 -15.59
N PRO A 191 -5.79 -9.79 -14.39
CA PRO A 191 -7.08 -9.20 -14.13
C PRO A 191 -7.27 -7.91 -14.95
N LEU A 192 -8.33 -7.81 -15.74
CA LEU A 192 -8.59 -6.63 -16.58
C LEU A 192 -9.03 -5.40 -15.78
N SER A 193 -9.55 -5.60 -14.56
CA SER A 193 -9.98 -4.53 -13.67
C SER A 193 -8.82 -3.84 -12.93
N GLU A 194 -7.61 -4.40 -12.98
CA GLU A 194 -6.43 -3.85 -12.30
C GLU A 194 -5.66 -2.90 -13.23
N TRP A 195 -5.47 -1.67 -12.79
CA TRP A 195 -4.68 -0.65 -13.49
C TRP A 195 -3.17 -0.86 -13.31
N GLU A 196 -2.77 -1.63 -12.31
CA GLU A 196 -1.38 -1.81 -11.90
C GLU A 196 -0.54 -2.48 -12.99
N VAL A 197 -1.09 -3.47 -13.70
CA VAL A 197 -0.31 -4.23 -14.68
C VAL A 197 0.21 -3.35 -15.82
N PRO A 198 -0.61 -2.59 -16.57
CA PRO A 198 -0.09 -1.69 -17.59
C PRO A 198 0.81 -0.58 -17.00
N VAL A 199 0.57 -0.15 -15.77
CA VAL A 199 1.37 0.89 -15.12
C VAL A 199 2.76 0.37 -14.73
N VAL A 200 2.91 -0.80 -14.11
CA VAL A 200 4.25 -1.33 -13.76
C VAL A 200 5.09 -1.61 -15.01
N LEU A 201 4.47 -2.04 -16.09
CA LEU A 201 5.17 -2.17 -17.37
C LEU A 201 5.63 -0.80 -17.90
N ALA A 202 4.79 0.23 -17.79
CA ALA A 202 5.14 1.59 -18.19
C ALA A 202 6.27 2.17 -17.32
N LEU A 203 6.20 2.00 -16.00
CA LEU A 203 7.27 2.41 -15.08
C LEU A 203 8.60 1.71 -15.39
N SER A 204 8.55 0.44 -15.82
CA SER A 204 9.76 -0.30 -16.27
C SER A 204 10.36 0.25 -17.57
N GLN A 205 9.58 1.00 -18.36
CA GLN A 205 10.05 1.77 -19.54
C GLN A 205 10.42 3.21 -19.21
N ASP A 206 10.53 3.56 -17.92
CA ASP A 206 10.75 4.93 -17.45
C ASP A 206 9.69 5.93 -17.91
N ALA A 207 8.45 5.44 -18.16
CA ALA A 207 7.37 6.31 -18.57
C ALA A 207 7.01 7.28 -17.44
N GLU A 208 6.86 8.56 -17.80
CA GLU A 208 6.15 9.55 -17.02
C GLU A 208 4.67 9.47 -17.41
N LEU A 209 3.81 9.14 -16.47
CA LEU A 209 2.38 8.96 -16.72
C LEU A 209 1.64 10.30 -16.90
N LEU A 210 2.17 11.35 -16.28
CA LEU A 210 1.72 12.72 -16.43
C LEU A 210 2.90 13.58 -16.90
N ARG A 211 2.62 14.70 -17.59
CA ARG A 211 3.62 15.65 -18.10
C ARG A 211 3.37 17.06 -17.60
N ASP A 212 4.35 17.94 -17.85
CA ASP A 212 4.30 19.36 -17.52
C ASP A 212 4.05 19.65 -16.03
N GLY A 213 4.75 18.89 -15.14
CA GLY A 213 4.58 19.00 -13.69
C GLY A 213 3.21 18.50 -13.24
N ASP A 214 2.84 17.31 -13.68
CA ASP A 214 1.60 16.61 -13.35
C ASP A 214 0.31 17.37 -13.73
N ARG A 215 0.36 18.09 -14.85
CA ARG A 215 -0.76 18.91 -15.33
C ARG A 215 -1.55 18.27 -16.46
N TYR A 216 -0.96 17.32 -17.18
CA TYR A 216 -1.56 16.69 -18.37
C TYR A 216 -1.25 15.20 -18.40
N GLY A 217 -2.11 14.41 -19.05
CA GLY A 217 -1.86 13.02 -19.36
C GLY A 217 -0.67 12.85 -20.31
N ASN A 218 0.03 11.70 -20.21
CA ASN A 218 1.20 11.39 -21.06
C ASN A 218 1.18 9.92 -21.54
N PHE A 219 -0.03 9.41 -21.77
CA PHE A 219 -0.25 8.00 -22.14
C PHE A 219 0.04 7.72 -23.63
N GLN A 220 0.22 8.76 -24.44
CA GLN A 220 0.67 8.64 -25.82
C GLN A 220 2.20 8.73 -25.97
N SER A 221 2.98 8.84 -24.88
CA SER A 221 4.44 8.79 -24.93
C SER A 221 4.93 7.45 -25.51
N ASP A 222 6.09 7.45 -26.16
CA ASP A 222 6.67 6.22 -26.73
C ASP A 222 6.94 5.16 -25.67
N ALA A 223 7.36 5.58 -24.46
CA ALA A 223 7.57 4.68 -23.34
C ALA A 223 6.27 3.98 -22.91
N PHE A 224 5.16 4.74 -22.75
CA PHE A 224 3.88 4.15 -22.40
C PHE A 224 3.32 3.28 -23.53
N ARG A 225 3.39 3.73 -24.77
CA ARG A 225 2.95 2.93 -25.94
C ARG A 225 3.69 1.60 -26.04
N THR A 226 5.00 1.60 -25.82
CA THR A 226 5.81 0.36 -25.84
C THR A 226 5.36 -0.62 -24.75
N ALA A 227 5.15 -0.12 -23.53
CA ALA A 227 4.66 -0.92 -22.40
C ALA A 227 3.24 -1.43 -22.66
N PHE A 228 2.38 -0.58 -23.18
CA PHE A 228 0.99 -0.95 -23.49
C PHE A 228 0.90 -1.98 -24.61
N ALA A 229 1.76 -1.88 -25.62
CA ALA A 229 1.86 -2.91 -26.67
C ALA A 229 2.29 -4.28 -26.08
N PHE A 230 3.27 -4.30 -25.17
CA PHE A 230 3.65 -5.53 -24.47
C PHE A 230 2.50 -6.10 -23.64
N TYR A 231 1.75 -5.24 -22.92
CA TYR A 231 0.55 -5.64 -22.20
C TYR A 231 -0.50 -6.28 -23.11
N LEU A 232 -0.77 -5.68 -24.28
CA LEU A 232 -1.75 -6.20 -25.24
C LEU A 232 -1.30 -7.53 -25.87
N ASP A 233 0.00 -7.70 -26.14
CA ASP A 233 0.58 -8.96 -26.63
C ASP A 233 0.23 -10.16 -25.75
N LEU A 234 0.08 -9.97 -24.42
CA LEU A 234 -0.32 -11.04 -23.49
C LEU A 234 -1.67 -11.64 -23.88
N PHE A 235 -2.58 -10.81 -24.37
CA PHE A 235 -3.93 -11.22 -24.79
C PHE A 235 -4.02 -11.61 -26.27
N GLU A 236 -3.31 -10.90 -27.14
CA GLU A 236 -3.32 -11.14 -28.58
C GLU A 236 -2.73 -12.50 -28.94
N ARG A 237 -1.66 -12.89 -28.24
CA ARG A 237 -1.03 -14.20 -28.37
C ARG A 237 -1.72 -15.31 -27.57
N GLY A 238 -2.81 -15.00 -26.87
CA GLY A 238 -3.56 -15.95 -26.06
C GLY A 238 -2.82 -16.43 -24.82
N TYR A 239 -1.79 -15.70 -24.36
CA TYR A 239 -1.09 -16.02 -23.13
C TYR A 239 -1.97 -15.75 -21.92
N ALA A 240 -2.79 -14.70 -21.96
CA ALA A 240 -3.80 -14.37 -20.97
C ALA A 240 -5.22 -14.48 -21.55
N ALA A 241 -6.21 -14.75 -20.70
CA ALA A 241 -7.61 -14.78 -21.10
C ALA A 241 -8.15 -13.35 -21.31
N ARG A 242 -8.92 -13.13 -22.38
CA ARG A 242 -9.63 -11.85 -22.63
C ARG A 242 -10.90 -11.69 -21.79
N ALA A 243 -11.28 -12.70 -21.01
CA ALA A 243 -12.44 -12.65 -20.13
C ALA A 243 -12.09 -11.89 -18.84
N GLY A 244 -12.98 -11.02 -18.37
CA GLY A 244 -12.80 -10.26 -17.13
C GLY A 244 -12.72 -11.16 -15.88
N ALA A 245 -12.38 -10.58 -14.74
CA ALA A 245 -12.19 -11.28 -13.46
C ALA A 245 -13.35 -12.18 -13.01
N GLY A 246 -14.56 -12.04 -13.58
CA GLY A 246 -15.70 -12.93 -13.34
C GLY A 246 -15.59 -14.31 -13.98
N ALA A 247 -14.61 -14.55 -14.88
CA ALA A 247 -14.37 -15.86 -15.47
C ALA A 247 -13.62 -16.82 -14.54
N THR A 248 -12.99 -16.30 -13.48
CA THR A 248 -12.23 -17.05 -12.49
C THR A 248 -13.04 -17.13 -11.22
N ALA A 249 -13.62 -18.28 -10.92
CA ALA A 249 -14.39 -18.48 -9.70
C ALA A 249 -13.48 -18.42 -8.42
N SER A 250 -12.19 -18.73 -8.59
CA SER A 250 -11.16 -18.59 -7.54
C SER A 250 -9.78 -18.65 -8.18
N VAL A 251 -9.02 -17.54 -8.09
CA VAL A 251 -7.63 -17.48 -8.56
C VAL A 251 -6.75 -18.58 -7.95
N TYR A 252 -6.97 -18.90 -6.68
CA TYR A 252 -6.19 -19.91 -5.95
C TYR A 252 -6.45 -21.32 -6.46
N ARG A 253 -7.72 -21.67 -6.70
CA ARG A 253 -8.07 -22.96 -7.27
C ARG A 253 -7.55 -23.10 -8.69
N ASP A 254 -7.72 -22.08 -9.51
CA ASP A 254 -7.30 -22.11 -10.91
C ASP A 254 -5.77 -22.16 -11.03
N PHE A 255 -5.04 -21.48 -10.13
CA PHE A 255 -3.59 -21.62 -10.00
C PHE A 255 -3.20 -23.05 -9.57
N ALA A 256 -3.88 -23.64 -8.59
CA ALA A 256 -3.64 -25.00 -8.13
C ALA A 256 -3.86 -26.02 -9.24
N GLU A 257 -4.93 -25.87 -10.04
CA GLU A 257 -5.28 -26.74 -11.17
C GLU A 257 -4.40 -26.50 -12.42
N GLY A 258 -3.50 -25.48 -12.38
CA GLY A 258 -2.61 -25.14 -13.47
C GLY A 258 -3.29 -24.51 -14.67
N TRP A 259 -4.40 -23.79 -14.45
CA TRP A 259 -5.06 -22.99 -15.51
C TRP A 259 -4.16 -21.88 -16.03
N PHE A 260 -3.22 -21.44 -15.22
CA PHE A 260 -2.16 -20.50 -15.58
C PHE A 260 -0.89 -20.78 -14.76
N CYS A 261 0.26 -20.42 -15.33
CA CYS A 261 1.56 -20.58 -14.69
C CYS A 261 1.99 -19.32 -13.92
N PHE A 262 1.83 -18.14 -14.53
CA PHE A 262 2.23 -16.87 -13.95
C PHE A 262 1.03 -16.06 -13.44
N TYR A 263 1.26 -15.33 -12.35
CA TYR A 263 0.32 -14.37 -11.81
C TYR A 263 1.09 -13.15 -11.28
N LEU A 264 0.74 -11.96 -11.76
CA LEU A 264 1.34 -10.72 -11.30
C LEU A 264 0.50 -10.20 -10.14
N SER A 265 1.07 -10.22 -8.92
CA SER A 265 0.32 -9.88 -7.72
C SER A 265 1.22 -9.36 -6.59
N GLY A 266 0.61 -9.05 -5.44
CA GLY A 266 1.25 -8.48 -4.27
C GLY A 266 1.48 -9.45 -3.11
N PRO A 267 2.12 -8.98 -2.01
CA PRO A 267 2.60 -9.82 -0.91
C PRO A 267 1.50 -10.51 -0.11
N TRP A 268 0.27 -9.97 -0.07
CA TRP A 268 -0.87 -10.65 0.60
C TRP A 268 -1.09 -12.07 0.07
N ASN A 269 -0.70 -12.34 -1.17
CA ASN A 269 -0.81 -13.67 -1.74
C ASN A 269 0.22 -14.69 -1.22
N LEU A 270 1.25 -14.28 -0.48
CA LEU A 270 2.16 -15.23 0.17
C LEU A 270 1.40 -16.10 1.19
N GLY A 271 0.66 -15.47 2.09
CA GLY A 271 -0.15 -16.16 3.09
C GLY A 271 -1.36 -16.90 2.47
N GLU A 272 -2.04 -16.26 1.52
CA GLU A 272 -3.19 -16.85 0.85
C GLU A 272 -2.81 -18.13 0.07
N PHE A 273 -1.69 -18.12 -0.66
CA PHE A 273 -1.21 -19.30 -1.37
C PHE A 273 -0.74 -20.39 -0.41
N ALA A 274 -0.05 -20.02 0.68
CA ALA A 274 0.39 -20.98 1.68
C ALA A 274 -0.78 -21.72 2.37
N THR A 275 -1.93 -21.04 2.53
CA THR A 275 -3.09 -21.60 3.22
C THR A 275 -4.13 -22.24 2.31
N ARG A 276 -4.30 -21.72 1.10
CA ARG A 276 -5.38 -22.14 0.17
C ARG A 276 -4.93 -23.16 -0.88
N LEU A 277 -3.63 -23.25 -1.18
CA LEU A 277 -3.16 -24.28 -2.11
C LEU A 277 -3.09 -25.65 -1.43
N PRO A 278 -3.34 -26.74 -2.17
CA PRO A 278 -3.16 -28.08 -1.64
C PRO A 278 -1.73 -28.30 -1.13
N PRO A 279 -1.51 -29.01 -0.01
CA PRO A 279 -0.18 -29.27 0.55
C PRO A 279 0.82 -29.88 -0.46
N ALA A 280 0.33 -30.67 -1.42
CA ALA A 280 1.16 -31.23 -2.50
C ALA A 280 1.81 -30.18 -3.41
N LEU A 281 1.32 -28.94 -3.40
CA LEU A 281 1.85 -27.82 -4.17
C LEU A 281 2.73 -26.88 -3.33
N ALA A 282 3.02 -27.20 -2.08
CA ALA A 282 3.78 -26.30 -1.20
C ALA A 282 5.12 -25.85 -1.81
N ASP A 283 5.81 -26.74 -2.53
CA ASP A 283 7.10 -26.47 -3.18
C ASP A 283 6.98 -26.27 -4.71
N ALA A 284 5.77 -26.33 -5.26
CA ALA A 284 5.52 -26.23 -6.69
C ALA A 284 5.32 -24.79 -7.18
N TRP A 285 5.43 -23.80 -6.33
CA TRP A 285 5.30 -22.38 -6.68
C TRP A 285 6.33 -21.54 -5.93
N THR A 286 6.66 -20.40 -6.51
CA THR A 286 7.51 -19.40 -5.87
C THR A 286 7.27 -18.03 -6.50
N THR A 287 8.10 -17.05 -6.16
CA THR A 287 8.03 -15.67 -6.64
C THR A 287 9.32 -15.25 -7.33
N ALA A 288 9.26 -14.27 -8.19
CA ALA A 288 10.41 -13.64 -8.83
C ALA A 288 10.14 -12.15 -9.06
N PRO A 289 11.19 -11.29 -9.02
CA PRO A 289 11.05 -9.90 -9.43
C PRO A 289 10.48 -9.76 -10.84
N LEU A 290 9.85 -8.62 -11.13
CA LEU A 290 9.33 -8.33 -12.46
C LEU A 290 10.47 -8.32 -13.49
N PRO A 291 10.27 -8.93 -14.66
CA PRO A 291 11.21 -8.82 -15.77
C PRO A 291 11.33 -7.36 -16.23
N GLY A 292 12.54 -6.90 -16.45
CA GLY A 292 12.79 -5.59 -17.03
C GLY A 292 12.65 -5.58 -18.56
N PRO A 293 12.61 -4.39 -19.17
CA PRO A 293 12.55 -4.28 -20.63
C PRO A 293 13.73 -4.95 -21.33
N ASP A 294 14.91 -4.89 -20.72
CA ASP A 294 16.15 -5.49 -21.20
C ASP A 294 17.11 -5.82 -20.05
N ALA A 295 18.28 -6.37 -20.34
CA ALA A 295 19.25 -6.81 -19.35
C ALA A 295 19.90 -5.66 -18.53
N ARG A 296 19.77 -4.41 -18.95
CA ARG A 296 20.33 -3.22 -18.28
C ARG A 296 19.33 -2.54 -17.36
N ARG A 297 18.05 -2.69 -17.64
CA ARG A 297 16.96 -2.06 -16.91
C ARG A 297 16.19 -3.13 -16.14
N PRO A 298 16.22 -3.11 -14.81
CA PRO A 298 15.39 -4.03 -13.99
C PRO A 298 13.90 -3.73 -14.20
N GLY A 299 13.06 -4.69 -13.89
CA GLY A 299 11.63 -4.45 -13.80
C GLY A 299 11.31 -3.54 -12.64
N VAL A 300 10.57 -2.46 -12.91
CA VAL A 300 10.14 -1.49 -11.90
C VAL A 300 8.69 -1.79 -11.49
N SER A 301 8.43 -1.79 -10.20
CA SER A 301 7.10 -1.99 -9.66
C SER A 301 6.60 -0.76 -8.90
N LEU A 302 5.43 -0.89 -8.29
CA LEU A 302 4.80 0.18 -7.52
C LEU A 302 5.44 0.28 -6.13
N ALA A 303 5.69 1.50 -5.69
CA ALA A 303 5.92 1.82 -4.28
C ALA A 303 4.57 1.96 -3.58
N GLY A 304 3.84 0.85 -3.50
CA GLY A 304 2.54 0.76 -2.86
C GLY A 304 2.63 0.28 -1.42
N GLY A 305 1.48 0.13 -0.81
CA GLY A 305 1.29 -0.33 0.56
C GLY A 305 0.34 0.56 1.33
N ALA A 306 0.47 0.51 2.64
CA ALA A 306 -0.24 1.44 3.49
C ALA A 306 0.70 2.11 4.49
N SER A 307 0.29 3.30 4.89
CA SER A 307 1.04 4.17 5.77
C SER A 307 0.19 4.59 6.95
N LEU A 308 0.85 4.96 8.05
CA LEU A 308 0.21 5.53 9.22
C LEU A 308 0.28 7.06 9.10
N ALA A 309 -0.87 7.70 9.19
CA ALA A 309 -0.99 9.14 9.22
C ALA A 309 -1.56 9.61 10.55
N ILE A 310 -1.19 10.81 10.96
CA ILE A 310 -1.74 11.52 12.11
C ILE A 310 -2.67 12.62 11.58
N ALA A 311 -3.85 12.73 12.15
CA ALA A 311 -4.78 13.79 11.75
C ALA A 311 -4.25 15.17 12.13
N ALA A 312 -4.26 16.11 11.18
CA ALA A 312 -3.75 17.48 11.39
C ALA A 312 -4.46 18.21 12.56
N HIS A 313 -5.74 17.89 12.79
CA HIS A 313 -6.55 18.48 13.87
C HIS A 313 -6.60 17.65 15.16
N SER A 314 -5.83 16.55 15.24
CA SER A 314 -5.75 15.77 16.49
C SER A 314 -5.21 16.61 17.65
N ALA A 315 -5.93 16.55 18.78
CA ALA A 315 -5.47 17.14 20.04
C ALA A 315 -4.44 16.26 20.76
N ARG A 316 -4.14 15.05 20.23
CA ARG A 316 -3.29 14.02 20.86
C ARG A 316 -2.07 13.66 20.00
N LYS A 317 -1.56 14.60 19.23
CA LYS A 317 -0.49 14.35 18.24
C LYS A 317 0.75 13.67 18.84
N GLU A 318 1.17 14.03 20.04
CA GLU A 318 2.34 13.40 20.69
C GLU A 318 2.05 11.94 21.06
N ALA A 319 0.88 11.63 21.62
CA ALA A 319 0.49 10.25 21.91
C ALA A 319 0.28 9.44 20.62
N ALA A 320 -0.27 10.07 19.59
CA ALA A 320 -0.40 9.48 18.25
C ALA A 320 0.96 9.14 17.64
N TRP A 321 1.94 10.06 17.76
CA TRP A 321 3.31 9.82 17.29
C TRP A 321 3.98 8.67 18.05
N GLN A 322 3.83 8.60 19.38
CA GLN A 322 4.37 7.47 20.15
C GLN A 322 3.89 6.12 19.63
N LEU A 323 2.60 6.03 19.26
CA LEU A 323 2.06 4.81 18.64
C LEU A 323 2.67 4.55 17.25
N VAL A 324 2.73 5.57 16.39
CA VAL A 324 3.28 5.47 15.04
C VAL A 324 4.77 5.09 15.08
N GLU A 325 5.56 5.73 15.95
CA GLU A 325 6.98 5.44 16.14
C GLU A 325 7.21 4.02 16.68
N TRP A 326 6.38 3.58 17.64
CA TRP A 326 6.47 2.23 18.19
C TRP A 326 6.14 1.16 17.15
N LEU A 327 5.10 1.37 16.32
CA LEU A 327 4.76 0.48 15.22
C LEU A 327 5.83 0.48 14.10
N ALA A 328 6.65 1.51 14.00
CA ALA A 328 7.75 1.61 13.06
C ALA A 328 9.02 0.87 13.52
N ASP A 329 9.09 0.38 14.76
CA ASP A 329 10.22 -0.42 15.23
C ASP A 329 10.34 -1.73 14.41
N PRO A 330 11.56 -2.12 13.98
CA PRO A 330 11.75 -3.30 13.14
C PRO A 330 11.20 -4.59 13.74
N ALA A 331 11.31 -4.78 15.06
CA ALA A 331 10.79 -5.96 15.73
C ALA A 331 9.25 -5.96 15.71
N ARG A 332 8.62 -4.80 15.89
CA ARG A 332 7.16 -4.65 15.79
C ARG A 332 6.66 -4.87 14.37
N GLN A 333 7.40 -4.42 13.36
CA GLN A 333 7.09 -4.71 11.97
C GLN A 333 7.16 -6.20 11.65
N VAL A 334 8.12 -6.93 12.20
CA VAL A 334 8.18 -8.40 12.07
C VAL A 334 7.04 -9.09 12.82
N GLU A 335 6.67 -8.62 14.01
CA GLU A 335 5.49 -9.13 14.72
C GLU A 335 4.21 -8.88 13.95
N PHE A 336 4.07 -7.70 13.35
CA PHE A 336 2.95 -7.36 12.48
C PHE A 336 2.92 -8.27 11.25
N TYR A 337 4.06 -8.50 10.58
CA TYR A 337 4.17 -9.47 9.49
C TYR A 337 3.72 -10.87 9.90
N ARG A 338 4.12 -11.37 11.08
CA ARG A 338 3.66 -12.68 11.59
C ARG A 338 2.15 -12.75 11.78
N ALA A 339 1.53 -11.61 12.13
CA ALA A 339 0.10 -11.53 12.41
C ALA A 339 -0.77 -11.29 11.17
N SER A 340 -0.25 -10.55 10.17
CA SER A 340 -0.99 -10.10 8.98
C SER A 340 -0.50 -10.71 7.67
N GLY A 341 0.78 -11.08 7.57
CA GLY A 341 1.44 -11.43 6.31
C GLY A 341 1.96 -10.22 5.52
N ASP A 342 1.76 -8.99 6.01
CA ASP A 342 2.17 -7.78 5.33
C ASP A 342 3.66 -7.49 5.53
N LEU A 343 4.37 -7.30 4.43
CA LEU A 343 5.83 -7.18 4.41
C LEU A 343 6.30 -5.81 4.95
N PRO A 344 7.39 -5.77 5.75
CA PRO A 344 7.87 -4.55 6.36
C PRO A 344 8.52 -3.58 5.36
N PRO A 345 8.35 -2.24 5.55
CA PRO A 345 8.97 -1.22 4.71
C PRO A 345 10.43 -0.93 5.08
N ARG A 346 10.90 -1.38 6.25
CA ARG A 346 12.26 -1.12 6.75
C ARG A 346 13.22 -2.24 6.42
N ARG A 347 14.41 -1.89 5.92
CA ARG A 347 15.48 -2.83 5.53
C ARG A 347 15.97 -3.69 6.68
N SER A 348 16.06 -3.13 7.88
CA SER A 348 16.51 -3.85 9.07
C SER A 348 15.57 -4.98 9.49
N ALA A 349 14.27 -4.84 9.30
CA ALA A 349 13.29 -5.88 9.60
C ALA A 349 13.50 -7.16 8.73
N TRP A 350 14.06 -7.02 7.53
CA TRP A 350 14.34 -8.14 6.63
C TRP A 350 15.54 -9.01 7.07
N GLN A 351 16.24 -8.61 8.13
CA GLN A 351 17.31 -9.40 8.73
C GLN A 351 16.75 -10.46 9.71
N ASP A 352 15.47 -10.34 10.10
CA ASP A 352 14.83 -11.37 10.93
C ASP A 352 14.87 -12.73 10.22
N PRO A 353 15.23 -13.82 10.91
CA PRO A 353 15.35 -15.16 10.33
C PRO A 353 14.08 -15.61 9.58
N LEU A 354 12.90 -15.20 10.02
CA LEU A 354 11.62 -15.53 9.37
C LEU A 354 11.56 -15.00 7.94
N LEU A 355 11.97 -13.74 7.72
CA LEU A 355 11.98 -13.11 6.40
C LEU A 355 13.21 -13.48 5.60
N ALA A 356 14.38 -13.57 6.27
CA ALA A 356 15.66 -13.87 5.62
C ALA A 356 15.71 -15.28 5.01
N ALA A 357 15.04 -16.25 5.63
CA ALA A 357 15.00 -17.64 5.17
C ALA A 357 13.90 -17.90 4.12
N ASP A 358 12.91 -17.01 3.99
CA ASP A 358 11.83 -17.19 3.02
C ASP A 358 12.23 -16.66 1.64
N ALA A 359 12.59 -17.58 0.72
CA ALA A 359 12.97 -17.22 -0.65
C ALA A 359 11.88 -16.45 -1.41
N ARG A 360 10.60 -16.69 -1.10
CA ARG A 360 9.47 -15.99 -1.70
C ARG A 360 9.40 -14.54 -1.22
N ALA A 361 9.57 -14.30 0.08
CA ALA A 361 9.67 -12.96 0.64
C ALA A 361 10.92 -12.22 0.11
N GLN A 362 12.05 -12.90 -0.04
CA GLN A 362 13.29 -12.30 -0.55
C GLN A 362 13.16 -11.78 -2.00
N ALA A 363 12.30 -12.37 -2.83
CA ALA A 363 12.00 -11.80 -4.15
C ALA A 363 11.31 -10.43 -4.04
N PHE A 364 10.43 -10.25 -3.06
CA PHE A 364 9.84 -8.94 -2.76
C PHE A 364 10.88 -7.93 -2.28
N ARG A 365 11.80 -8.35 -1.39
CA ARG A 365 12.90 -7.50 -0.97
C ARG A 365 13.75 -7.00 -2.14
N ALA A 366 14.06 -7.91 -3.08
CA ALA A 366 14.79 -7.53 -4.29
C ALA A 366 13.99 -6.55 -5.17
N GLN A 367 12.67 -6.77 -5.32
CA GLN A 367 11.80 -5.87 -6.09
C GLN A 367 11.68 -4.48 -5.44
N LEU A 368 11.67 -4.38 -4.12
CA LEU A 368 11.56 -3.12 -3.39
C LEU A 368 12.75 -2.16 -3.62
N GLU A 369 13.89 -2.65 -4.09
CA GLU A 369 14.98 -1.78 -4.55
C GLU A 369 14.65 -1.06 -5.87
N HIS A 370 13.65 -1.55 -6.61
CA HIS A 370 13.22 -1.08 -7.92
C HIS A 370 11.72 -0.80 -7.91
N VAL A 371 11.30 0.15 -7.09
CA VAL A 371 9.91 0.63 -7.02
C VAL A 371 9.84 2.14 -7.21
N ARG A 372 8.72 2.59 -7.80
CA ARG A 372 8.41 4.01 -7.98
C ARG A 372 6.98 4.29 -7.53
N ALA A 373 6.78 5.47 -6.95
CA ALA A 373 5.44 5.98 -6.71
C ALA A 373 4.75 6.29 -8.05
N VAL A 374 3.44 6.17 -8.08
CA VAL A 374 2.61 6.78 -9.12
C VAL A 374 2.61 8.31 -8.96
N PRO A 375 2.12 9.08 -9.95
CA PRO A 375 1.99 10.53 -9.80
C PRO A 375 1.29 10.92 -8.50
N LYS A 376 1.91 11.80 -7.72
CA LYS A 376 1.44 12.23 -6.40
C LYS A 376 0.40 13.34 -6.54
N VAL A 377 -0.70 13.03 -7.20
CA VAL A 377 -1.80 13.97 -7.45
C VAL A 377 -3.09 13.52 -6.75
N PRO A 378 -3.88 14.44 -6.19
CA PRO A 378 -5.14 14.10 -5.52
C PRO A 378 -6.14 13.34 -6.40
N GLU A 379 -6.01 13.49 -7.71
CA GLU A 379 -6.90 12.90 -8.70
C GLU A 379 -6.51 11.47 -9.10
N TRP A 380 -5.46 10.88 -8.50
CA TRP A 380 -4.88 9.61 -8.96
C TRP A 380 -5.90 8.47 -9.06
N GLU A 381 -6.74 8.26 -8.07
CA GLU A 381 -7.74 7.17 -8.09
C GLU A 381 -8.69 7.26 -9.29
N ARG A 382 -9.04 8.49 -9.69
CA ARG A 382 -9.88 8.73 -10.88
C ARG A 382 -9.11 8.43 -12.17
N ILE A 383 -7.82 8.77 -12.21
CA ILE A 383 -6.92 8.48 -13.33
C ILE A 383 -6.72 6.96 -13.45
N ALA A 384 -6.43 6.29 -12.38
CA ALA A 384 -6.25 4.83 -12.30
C ALA A 384 -7.48 4.07 -12.83
N ALA A 385 -8.67 4.50 -12.44
CA ALA A 385 -9.92 3.95 -12.97
C ALA A 385 -10.08 4.17 -14.49
N LYS A 386 -9.54 5.25 -15.05
CA LYS A 386 -9.56 5.48 -16.51
C LYS A 386 -8.55 4.58 -17.22
N ILE A 387 -7.36 4.36 -16.63
CA ILE A 387 -6.36 3.44 -17.17
C ILE A 387 -6.93 2.03 -17.32
N SER A 388 -7.54 1.46 -16.26
CA SER A 388 -8.11 0.11 -16.34
C SER A 388 -9.23 0.01 -17.37
N ARG A 389 -10.15 0.98 -17.44
CA ARG A 389 -11.23 0.98 -18.43
C ARG A 389 -10.72 1.06 -19.87
N SER A 390 -9.71 1.91 -20.12
CA SER A 390 -9.10 2.03 -21.44
C SER A 390 -8.39 0.74 -21.85
N ALA A 391 -7.65 0.12 -20.93
CA ALA A 391 -6.99 -1.16 -21.16
C ALA A 391 -8.00 -2.28 -21.46
N GLU A 392 -9.07 -2.38 -20.66
CA GLU A 392 -10.14 -3.37 -20.84
C GLU A 392 -10.85 -3.19 -22.18
N ALA A 393 -11.20 -1.96 -22.58
CA ALA A 393 -11.86 -1.69 -23.86
C ALA A 393 -11.01 -2.14 -25.06
N VAL A 394 -9.68 -1.96 -25.00
CA VAL A 394 -8.79 -2.43 -26.06
C VAL A 394 -8.70 -3.96 -26.07
N VAL A 395 -8.51 -4.60 -24.92
CA VAL A 395 -8.43 -6.07 -24.81
C VAL A 395 -9.72 -6.72 -25.31
N ARG A 396 -10.87 -6.12 -25.07
CA ARG A 396 -12.18 -6.61 -25.59
C ARG A 396 -12.41 -6.32 -27.08
N GLY A 397 -11.52 -5.52 -27.71
CA GLY A 397 -11.67 -5.13 -29.12
C GLY A 397 -12.72 -4.04 -29.35
N GLU A 398 -13.15 -3.35 -28.31
CA GLU A 398 -14.15 -2.26 -28.37
C GLU A 398 -13.52 -0.97 -28.90
N MET A 399 -12.18 -0.80 -28.74
CA MET A 399 -11.44 0.37 -29.15
C MET A 399 -10.06 0.00 -29.70
N ALA A 400 -9.59 0.72 -30.71
CA ALA A 400 -8.23 0.57 -31.22
C ALA A 400 -7.20 1.16 -30.19
N PRO A 401 -6.01 0.57 -30.03
CA PRO A 401 -5.03 1.00 -29.02
C PRO A 401 -4.69 2.51 -29.08
N ALA A 402 -4.41 3.02 -30.28
CA ALA A 402 -4.08 4.43 -30.44
C ALA A 402 -5.23 5.38 -30.07
N ALA A 403 -6.47 5.00 -30.40
CA ALA A 403 -7.66 5.77 -30.05
C ALA A 403 -7.92 5.73 -28.54
N ALA A 404 -7.70 4.58 -27.88
CA ALA A 404 -7.85 4.43 -26.46
C ALA A 404 -6.86 5.30 -25.66
N LEU A 405 -5.57 5.34 -26.08
CA LEU A 405 -4.56 6.18 -25.44
C LEU A 405 -4.82 7.68 -25.66
N ALA A 406 -5.31 8.07 -26.84
CA ALA A 406 -5.70 9.45 -27.09
C ALA A 406 -6.91 9.87 -26.26
N ALA A 407 -7.92 9.00 -26.13
CA ALA A 407 -9.06 9.23 -25.26
C ALA A 407 -8.68 9.27 -23.78
N LEU A 408 -7.75 8.41 -23.36
CA LEU A 408 -7.23 8.40 -21.99
C LEU A 408 -6.51 9.72 -21.66
N ASP A 409 -5.66 10.24 -22.54
CA ASP A 409 -5.03 11.56 -22.34
C ASP A 409 -6.09 12.67 -22.22
N ALA A 410 -7.10 12.67 -23.10
CA ALA A 410 -8.18 13.67 -23.04
C ALA A 410 -9.00 13.58 -21.75
N ASP A 411 -9.31 12.37 -21.30
CA ASP A 411 -10.02 12.13 -20.03
C ASP A 411 -9.19 12.61 -18.83
N VAL A 412 -7.89 12.30 -18.82
CA VAL A 412 -6.97 12.71 -17.75
C VAL A 412 -6.78 14.22 -17.75
N ASP A 413 -6.64 14.84 -18.93
CA ASP A 413 -6.58 16.28 -19.06
C ASP A 413 -7.84 16.96 -18.51
N ALA A 414 -9.02 16.38 -18.75
CA ALA A 414 -10.28 16.87 -18.16
C ALA A 414 -10.31 16.71 -16.62
N ILE A 415 -9.83 15.59 -16.09
CA ILE A 415 -9.72 15.33 -14.65
C ILE A 415 -8.82 16.38 -13.99
N LEU A 416 -7.67 16.70 -14.61
CA LEU A 416 -6.66 17.62 -14.08
C LEU A 416 -6.97 19.11 -14.37
N ALA A 417 -8.06 19.44 -15.06
CA ALA A 417 -8.40 20.81 -15.41
C ALA A 417 -8.50 21.76 -14.21
N LYS A 418 -9.14 21.31 -13.12
CA LYS A 418 -9.25 22.09 -11.89
C LYS A 418 -7.87 22.32 -11.24
N ARG A 419 -7.02 21.29 -11.17
CA ARG A 419 -5.65 21.38 -10.66
C ARG A 419 -4.84 22.41 -11.44
N ARG A 420 -4.91 22.40 -12.77
CA ARG A 420 -4.22 23.41 -13.62
C ARG A 420 -4.66 24.82 -13.29
N SER A 421 -5.96 25.03 -13.10
CA SER A 421 -6.50 26.35 -12.75
C SER A 421 -6.01 26.85 -11.39
N LEU A 422 -5.96 25.97 -10.38
CA LEU A 422 -5.47 26.29 -9.04
C LEU A 422 -3.97 26.63 -9.06
N LEU A 423 -3.15 25.83 -9.74
CA LEU A 423 -1.72 26.08 -9.85
C LEU A 423 -1.40 27.39 -10.61
N ALA A 424 -2.18 27.72 -11.66
CA ALA A 424 -2.03 28.97 -12.38
C ALA A 424 -2.47 30.21 -11.55
N GLY A 425 -3.40 30.02 -10.60
CA GLY A 425 -3.78 31.07 -9.63
C GLY A 425 -2.66 31.32 -8.63
N ALA A 426 -2.16 30.26 -7.99
CA ALA A 426 -1.08 30.35 -7.00
C ALA A 426 0.21 31.00 -7.55
N SER A 427 0.54 30.76 -8.83
CA SER A 427 1.70 31.40 -9.46
C SER A 427 1.53 32.91 -9.67
N ARG A 428 0.29 33.41 -9.84
CA ARG A 428 -0.01 34.83 -9.99
C ARG A 428 -0.04 35.58 -8.65
N ASP A 429 -0.36 34.89 -7.58
CA ASP A 429 -0.40 35.49 -6.22
C ASP A 429 1.00 35.53 -5.57
N ALA A 430 1.99 34.86 -6.17
CA ALA A 430 3.39 34.80 -5.73
C ALA A 430 4.30 35.80 -6.46
N GLU A 431 3.85 36.44 -7.56
CA GLU A 431 4.51 37.53 -8.31
C GLU A 431 4.02 38.89 -7.82
#